data_2a1d03585aa98a025c844f3f5cbf2005
#
_entry.id   2a1d03585aa98a025c844f3f5cbf2005
#
_cell.length_a   1.000
_cell.length_b   1.000
_cell.length_c   1.000
_cell.angle_alpha   90.00
_cell.angle_beta   90.00
_cell.angle_gamma   90.00
#
_symmetry.space_group_name_H-M   'P 1'
#
loop_
_entity.id
_entity.type
_entity.pdbx_description
1 polymer ?
#
loop_
_entity_poly.entity_id
_entity_poly.type
_entity_poly.pdbx_seq_one_letter_code
_entity_poly.pdbx_strand_id
1 'polypeptide(L)'
;MPTLHDHAHIGGQQLRPESLMMSYGYTPAWSEGAIKPPIFQTSTFVFDSAEQGKAYFELAYGLRQQGPDEEMGLIYSRLNNPSLEILEHRLTLWDGAEDAASFASGMAAISTTLLALLKPGDVVLHSEPVYGGSDFFLKNVLPKFGITAVGFRPTATPEELTAQVAGIEQGRLAMIFVETPANPTNHLVDLEACAALARQHGTSEHPIRLVVDNTFLGPVFQHPLKHGADVVLYSATKFLGGHSDLIAGAALASKPLMKEIKAMRTFMGTMCDPNTGWMLMRSLETLKLRMERAAQSAQIIADWLRAHPLVQRTYYLTHLEHCPAQQDIYRRHCLSPGSMISFDIKGGEPEAFRFLNALRLIKLAVSLGGTESLAEHPATMTHSDISVPEQAEMGITAQMIRLSIGVEDPRDLMLDLEQAFEAVGMVKARELELA
;
A
#
# COMPACT_ATOMS: atom_id res chain seq x y z
N MET A 1 -14.37 -25.96 -18.93
CA MET A 1 -13.62 -25.98 -17.66
C MET A 1 -14.41 -25.16 -16.66
N PRO A 2 -14.32 -25.41 -15.33
CA PRO A 2 -15.00 -24.55 -14.36
C PRO A 2 -14.47 -23.11 -14.50
N THR A 3 -15.37 -22.13 -14.45
CA THR A 3 -15.01 -20.73 -14.50
C THR A 3 -14.37 -20.29 -13.18
N LEU A 4 -13.69 -19.15 -13.12
CA LEU A 4 -13.19 -18.56 -11.84
C LEU A 4 -14.32 -18.38 -10.81
N HIS A 5 -15.55 -18.10 -11.30
CA HIS A 5 -16.73 -17.99 -10.44
C HIS A 5 -17.07 -19.31 -9.75
N ASP A 6 -17.00 -20.44 -10.48
CA ASP A 6 -17.28 -21.78 -9.93
C ASP A 6 -16.29 -22.17 -8.83
N HIS A 7 -15.03 -21.70 -8.94
CA HIS A 7 -14.02 -21.92 -7.90
C HIS A 7 -14.25 -21.08 -6.63
N ALA A 8 -14.99 -19.99 -6.71
CA ALA A 8 -15.25 -19.09 -5.60
C ALA A 8 -16.50 -19.47 -4.77
N HIS A 9 -17.30 -20.46 -5.21
CA HIS A 9 -18.59 -20.80 -4.58
C HIS A 9 -18.69 -22.30 -4.31
N ILE A 10 -19.36 -22.66 -3.21
CA ILE A 10 -19.80 -24.02 -2.89
C ILE A 10 -21.28 -23.95 -2.48
N GLY A 11 -22.16 -24.70 -3.17
CA GLY A 11 -23.59 -24.73 -2.86
C GLY A 11 -24.26 -23.34 -2.89
N GLY A 12 -23.80 -22.44 -3.77
CA GLY A 12 -24.30 -21.08 -3.88
C GLY A 12 -23.76 -20.10 -2.83
N GLN A 13 -22.89 -20.55 -1.92
CA GLN A 13 -22.21 -19.69 -0.93
C GLN A 13 -20.83 -19.30 -1.42
N GLN A 14 -20.53 -17.99 -1.36
CA GLN A 14 -19.21 -17.45 -1.66
C GLN A 14 -18.21 -17.85 -0.56
N LEU A 15 -17.08 -18.38 -0.97
CA LEU A 15 -15.97 -18.72 -0.07
C LEU A 15 -15.23 -17.43 0.39
N ARG A 16 -14.62 -17.52 1.56
CA ARG A 16 -13.82 -16.40 2.11
C ARG A 16 -12.47 -16.27 1.42
N PRO A 17 -11.90 -15.05 1.33
CA PRO A 17 -10.59 -14.82 0.74
C PRO A 17 -9.50 -15.74 1.28
N GLU A 18 -9.47 -16.00 2.61
CA GLU A 18 -8.49 -16.87 3.27
C GLU A 18 -8.48 -18.28 2.69
N SER A 19 -9.65 -18.82 2.35
CA SER A 19 -9.77 -20.17 1.76
C SER A 19 -9.38 -20.13 0.28
N LEU A 20 -9.79 -19.09 -0.43
CA LEU A 20 -9.54 -18.93 -1.86
C LEU A 20 -8.04 -18.69 -2.16
N MET A 21 -7.28 -18.06 -1.26
CA MET A 21 -5.84 -17.87 -1.43
C MET A 21 -5.08 -19.17 -1.71
N MET A 22 -5.61 -20.33 -1.29
CA MET A 22 -4.93 -21.61 -1.45
C MET A 22 -4.94 -22.13 -2.90
N SER A 23 -5.96 -21.79 -3.70
CA SER A 23 -6.16 -22.42 -5.02
C SER A 23 -6.78 -21.52 -6.09
N TYR A 24 -7.33 -20.35 -5.74
CA TYR A 24 -8.04 -19.50 -6.71
C TYR A 24 -7.16 -19.13 -7.90
N GLY A 25 -7.74 -19.20 -9.09
CA GLY A 25 -7.04 -18.91 -10.35
C GLY A 25 -6.11 -20.03 -10.86
N TYR A 26 -6.08 -21.19 -10.19
CA TYR A 26 -5.22 -22.31 -10.58
C TYR A 26 -5.95 -23.66 -10.50
N THR A 27 -5.77 -24.48 -11.53
CA THR A 27 -6.27 -25.87 -11.58
C THR A 27 -5.08 -26.82 -11.65
N PRO A 28 -4.88 -27.75 -10.71
CA PRO A 28 -3.75 -28.69 -10.69
C PRO A 28 -3.55 -29.48 -12.00
N ALA A 29 -4.64 -29.76 -12.73
CA ALA A 29 -4.57 -30.45 -14.02
C ALA A 29 -3.78 -29.70 -15.10
N TRP A 30 -3.56 -28.40 -14.93
CA TRP A 30 -2.70 -27.61 -15.86
C TRP A 30 -1.20 -27.90 -15.68
N SER A 31 -0.82 -28.60 -14.59
CA SER A 31 0.59 -28.81 -14.25
C SER A 31 0.77 -30.17 -13.54
N GLU A 32 0.47 -31.27 -14.24
CA GLU A 32 0.71 -32.66 -13.80
C GLU A 32 0.10 -33.01 -12.44
N GLY A 33 -0.96 -32.32 -12.03
CA GLY A 33 -1.61 -32.50 -10.73
C GLY A 33 -0.91 -31.83 -9.55
N ALA A 34 0.07 -30.95 -9.79
CA ALA A 34 0.76 -30.23 -8.75
C ALA A 34 -0.21 -29.34 -7.96
N ILE A 35 -0.16 -29.44 -6.61
CA ILE A 35 -1.05 -28.63 -5.73
C ILE A 35 -0.72 -27.14 -5.77
N LYS A 36 0.51 -26.76 -6.09
CA LYS A 36 0.96 -25.39 -6.28
C LYS A 36 1.33 -25.16 -7.74
N PRO A 37 1.03 -23.97 -8.31
CA PRO A 37 1.44 -23.66 -9.67
C PRO A 37 2.97 -23.68 -9.79
N PRO A 38 3.54 -24.19 -10.89
CA PRO A 38 4.96 -24.03 -11.19
C PRO A 38 5.30 -22.57 -11.47
N ILE A 39 6.59 -22.22 -11.44
CA ILE A 39 7.07 -20.92 -11.87
C ILE A 39 7.26 -20.97 -13.39
N PHE A 40 6.48 -20.20 -14.14
CA PHE A 40 6.59 -20.09 -15.59
C PHE A 40 7.69 -19.08 -15.98
N GLN A 41 8.95 -19.50 -15.77
CA GLN A 41 10.14 -18.66 -16.02
C GLN A 41 10.51 -18.69 -17.50
N THR A 42 9.68 -18.06 -18.34
CA THR A 42 9.90 -17.93 -19.78
C THR A 42 9.54 -16.52 -20.25
N SER A 43 10.21 -16.04 -21.30
CA SER A 43 9.88 -14.75 -21.92
C SER A 43 8.78 -14.89 -22.98
N THR A 44 8.63 -16.07 -23.59
CA THR A 44 7.84 -16.26 -24.82
C THR A 44 7.00 -17.52 -24.76
N PHE A 45 5.87 -17.50 -25.44
CA PHE A 45 4.96 -18.64 -25.59
C PHE A 45 4.77 -18.96 -27.07
N VAL A 46 4.60 -20.25 -27.41
CA VAL A 46 4.41 -20.70 -28.77
C VAL A 46 2.92 -20.68 -29.15
N PHE A 47 2.64 -20.53 -30.45
CA PHE A 47 1.31 -20.63 -31.00
C PHE A 47 1.16 -21.94 -31.79
N ASP A 48 -0.02 -22.52 -31.77
CA ASP A 48 -0.33 -23.73 -32.53
C ASP A 48 -0.39 -23.46 -34.07
N SER A 49 -0.70 -22.20 -34.44
CA SER A 49 -0.73 -21.77 -35.83
C SER A 49 -0.47 -20.26 -35.97
N ALA A 50 -0.16 -19.80 -37.18
CA ALA A 50 -0.01 -18.38 -37.48
C ALA A 50 -1.33 -17.61 -37.29
N GLU A 51 -2.47 -18.26 -37.59
CA GLU A 51 -3.81 -17.70 -37.39
C GLU A 51 -4.12 -17.48 -35.91
N GLN A 52 -3.73 -18.41 -35.03
CA GLN A 52 -3.86 -18.26 -33.57
C GLN A 52 -3.01 -17.10 -33.08
N GLY A 53 -1.76 -17.02 -33.50
CA GLY A 53 -0.89 -15.89 -33.17
C GLY A 53 -1.48 -14.56 -33.60
N LYS A 54 -2.00 -14.46 -34.82
CA LYS A 54 -2.69 -13.27 -35.33
C LYS A 54 -3.88 -12.90 -34.43
N ALA A 55 -4.74 -13.87 -34.09
CA ALA A 55 -5.92 -13.64 -33.25
C ALA A 55 -5.56 -13.10 -31.87
N TYR A 56 -4.50 -13.63 -31.23
CA TYR A 56 -4.03 -13.17 -29.94
C TYR A 56 -3.49 -11.73 -29.99
N PHE A 57 -2.72 -11.37 -31.02
CA PHE A 57 -2.24 -10.01 -31.21
C PHE A 57 -3.36 -9.01 -31.51
N GLU A 58 -4.37 -9.41 -32.30
CA GLU A 58 -5.54 -8.56 -32.54
C GLU A 58 -6.29 -8.21 -31.25
N LEU A 59 -6.43 -9.18 -30.33
CA LEU A 59 -7.01 -8.93 -28.99
C LEU A 59 -6.09 -8.05 -28.12
N ALA A 60 -4.80 -8.39 -28.06
CA ALA A 60 -3.83 -7.69 -27.22
C ALA A 60 -3.70 -6.20 -27.57
N TYR A 61 -3.79 -5.87 -28.87
CA TYR A 61 -3.73 -4.48 -29.35
C TYR A 61 -5.11 -3.82 -29.52
N GLY A 62 -6.20 -4.51 -29.16
CA GLY A 62 -7.54 -3.95 -29.25
C GLY A 62 -8.01 -3.70 -30.71
N LEU A 63 -7.46 -4.41 -31.68
CA LEU A 63 -7.83 -4.32 -33.09
C LEU A 63 -9.19 -4.97 -33.38
N ARG A 64 -9.68 -5.80 -32.47
CA ARG A 64 -11.03 -6.34 -32.42
C ARG A 64 -11.51 -6.51 -30.99
N GLN A 65 -12.80 -6.68 -30.83
CA GLN A 65 -13.39 -7.00 -29.52
C GLN A 65 -13.21 -8.49 -29.20
N GLN A 66 -13.04 -8.79 -27.92
CA GLN A 66 -13.02 -10.14 -27.38
C GLN A 66 -14.41 -10.76 -27.45
N GLY A 67 -14.50 -11.99 -27.92
CA GLY A 67 -15.75 -12.77 -27.90
C GLY A 67 -16.17 -13.14 -26.46
N PRO A 68 -17.46 -13.51 -26.25
CA PRO A 68 -17.99 -13.81 -24.92
C PRO A 68 -17.22 -14.91 -24.15
N ASP A 69 -16.76 -15.93 -24.87
CA ASP A 69 -16.08 -17.10 -24.31
C ASP A 69 -14.60 -17.18 -24.74
N GLU A 70 -14.07 -16.10 -25.30
CA GLU A 70 -12.71 -16.06 -25.81
C GLU A 70 -11.75 -15.55 -24.73
N GLU A 71 -10.69 -16.31 -24.46
CA GLU A 71 -9.60 -15.88 -23.58
C GLU A 71 -8.45 -15.28 -24.41
N MET A 72 -7.81 -14.25 -23.89
CA MET A 72 -6.57 -13.76 -24.46
C MET A 72 -5.48 -14.79 -24.19
N GLY A 73 -4.94 -15.39 -25.25
CA GLY A 73 -3.88 -16.39 -25.13
C GLY A 73 -2.55 -15.78 -24.68
N LEU A 74 -1.63 -16.66 -24.28
CA LEU A 74 -0.29 -16.28 -23.87
C LEU A 74 0.58 -15.91 -25.08
N ILE A 75 1.26 -14.78 -24.98
CA ILE A 75 2.11 -14.25 -26.07
C ILE A 75 3.55 -14.07 -25.58
N TYR A 76 3.73 -13.23 -24.58
CA TYR A 76 5.03 -12.80 -24.10
C TYR A 76 4.92 -12.32 -22.65
N SER A 77 5.85 -12.68 -21.77
CA SER A 77 5.72 -12.45 -20.32
C SER A 77 5.67 -10.98 -19.91
N ARG A 78 6.03 -10.03 -20.78
CA ARG A 78 5.80 -8.60 -20.51
C ARG A 78 4.31 -8.21 -20.64
N LEU A 79 3.54 -8.96 -21.44
CA LEU A 79 2.10 -8.75 -21.60
C LEU A 79 1.32 -9.56 -20.56
N ASN A 80 1.55 -10.87 -20.57
CA ASN A 80 0.92 -11.82 -19.64
C ASN A 80 1.81 -13.02 -19.36
N ASN A 81 1.64 -13.62 -18.18
CA ASN A 81 2.37 -14.80 -17.74
C ASN A 81 1.50 -15.57 -16.74
N PRO A 82 1.39 -16.91 -16.81
CA PRO A 82 0.50 -17.68 -15.93
C PRO A 82 0.75 -17.46 -14.44
N SER A 83 2.03 -17.33 -14.01
CA SER A 83 2.35 -17.04 -12.60
C SER A 83 1.78 -15.68 -12.15
N LEU A 84 1.85 -14.67 -13.03
CA LEU A 84 1.33 -13.32 -12.71
C LEU A 84 -0.19 -13.27 -12.81
N GLU A 85 -0.81 -13.94 -13.76
CA GLU A 85 -2.27 -14.00 -13.88
C GLU A 85 -2.92 -14.65 -12.66
N ILE A 86 -2.36 -15.78 -12.16
CA ILE A 86 -2.84 -16.43 -10.94
C ILE A 86 -2.68 -15.49 -9.73
N LEU A 87 -1.54 -14.82 -9.61
CA LEU A 87 -1.31 -13.82 -8.56
C LEU A 87 -2.33 -12.68 -8.65
N GLU A 88 -2.52 -12.10 -9.83
CA GLU A 88 -3.42 -10.97 -10.07
C GLU A 88 -4.87 -11.33 -9.74
N HIS A 89 -5.33 -12.53 -10.08
CA HIS A 89 -6.62 -13.04 -9.64
C HIS A 89 -6.73 -13.14 -8.11
N ARG A 90 -5.70 -13.62 -7.40
CA ARG A 90 -5.73 -13.71 -5.92
C ARG A 90 -5.70 -12.35 -5.25
N LEU A 91 -5.01 -11.36 -5.82
CA LEU A 91 -4.97 -10.00 -5.29
C LEU A 91 -6.37 -9.36 -5.25
N THR A 92 -7.26 -9.67 -6.19
CA THR A 92 -8.62 -9.09 -6.22
C THR A 92 -9.51 -9.52 -5.06
N LEU A 93 -9.21 -10.67 -4.43
CA LEU A 93 -10.15 -11.33 -3.51
C LEU A 93 -10.42 -10.55 -2.22
N TRP A 94 -9.42 -9.89 -1.65
CA TRP A 94 -9.58 -9.15 -0.41
C TRP A 94 -10.33 -7.82 -0.60
N ASP A 95 -9.97 -7.06 -1.62
CA ASP A 95 -10.58 -5.78 -1.93
C ASP A 95 -11.91 -5.90 -2.68
N GLY A 96 -12.18 -7.06 -3.28
CA GLY A 96 -13.32 -7.26 -4.16
C GLY A 96 -13.20 -6.49 -5.49
N ALA A 97 -11.97 -6.29 -5.96
CA ALA A 97 -11.70 -5.64 -7.24
C ALA A 97 -12.08 -6.53 -8.43
N GLU A 98 -12.39 -5.92 -9.58
CA GLU A 98 -12.71 -6.67 -10.80
C GLU A 98 -11.46 -7.22 -11.49
N ASP A 99 -10.31 -6.53 -11.32
CA ASP A 99 -9.03 -6.91 -11.93
C ASP A 99 -7.86 -6.30 -11.12
N ALA A 100 -6.66 -6.84 -11.32
CA ALA A 100 -5.44 -6.41 -10.68
C ALA A 100 -4.26 -6.49 -11.64
N ALA A 101 -3.19 -5.75 -11.33
CA ALA A 101 -1.90 -5.84 -12.00
C ALA A 101 -0.77 -5.88 -10.98
N SER A 102 0.22 -6.74 -11.20
CA SER A 102 1.45 -6.84 -10.42
C SER A 102 2.59 -6.07 -11.07
N PHE A 103 3.45 -5.47 -10.24
CA PHE A 103 4.53 -4.56 -10.65
C PHE A 103 5.85 -4.92 -9.96
N ALA A 104 6.96 -4.49 -10.55
CA ALA A 104 8.31 -4.69 -10.04
C ALA A 104 8.59 -3.96 -8.69
N SER A 105 7.78 -2.98 -8.31
CA SER A 105 7.87 -2.27 -7.03
C SER A 105 6.58 -1.48 -6.73
N GLY A 106 6.40 -1.03 -5.49
CA GLY A 106 5.32 -0.09 -5.14
C GLY A 106 5.40 1.19 -5.95
N MET A 107 6.60 1.76 -6.13
CA MET A 107 6.78 2.93 -6.99
C MET A 107 6.47 2.67 -8.45
N ALA A 108 6.73 1.46 -8.96
CA ALA A 108 6.33 1.07 -10.31
C ALA A 108 4.79 1.02 -10.45
N ALA A 109 4.08 0.53 -9.43
CA ALA A 109 2.61 0.56 -9.40
C ALA A 109 2.09 2.01 -9.38
N ILE A 110 2.63 2.86 -8.51
CA ILE A 110 2.24 4.27 -8.38
C ILE A 110 2.52 5.02 -9.69
N SER A 111 3.77 5.04 -10.14
CA SER A 111 4.17 5.82 -11.31
C SER A 111 3.46 5.39 -12.60
N THR A 112 3.32 4.07 -12.80
CA THR A 112 2.60 3.55 -13.97
C THR A 112 1.12 3.91 -13.94
N THR A 113 0.46 3.81 -12.78
CA THR A 113 -0.96 4.17 -12.61
C THR A 113 -1.18 5.66 -12.85
N LEU A 114 -0.36 6.52 -12.26
CA LEU A 114 -0.49 7.96 -12.44
C LEU A 114 -0.27 8.36 -13.91
N LEU A 115 0.79 7.84 -14.56
CA LEU A 115 1.08 8.14 -15.96
C LEU A 115 0.05 7.50 -16.93
N ALA A 116 -0.63 6.42 -16.54
CA ALA A 116 -1.70 5.84 -17.34
C ALA A 116 -2.97 6.70 -17.35
N LEU A 117 -3.27 7.35 -16.22
CA LEU A 117 -4.56 8.02 -15.99
C LEU A 117 -4.47 9.56 -16.10
N LEU A 118 -3.27 10.13 -16.17
CA LEU A 118 -3.02 11.57 -16.24
C LEU A 118 -2.43 11.96 -17.60
N LYS A 119 -2.69 13.21 -18.00
CA LYS A 119 -2.16 13.83 -19.20
C LYS A 119 -1.61 15.23 -18.92
N PRO A 120 -0.78 15.80 -19.81
CA PRO A 120 -0.29 17.17 -19.65
C PRO A 120 -1.43 18.17 -19.46
N GLY A 121 -1.29 19.05 -18.48
CA GLY A 121 -2.30 20.01 -18.05
C GLY A 121 -3.16 19.57 -16.86
N ASP A 122 -3.14 18.30 -16.50
CA ASP A 122 -3.90 17.79 -15.36
C ASP A 122 -3.31 18.25 -14.01
N VAL A 123 -4.18 18.26 -13.01
CA VAL A 123 -3.85 18.53 -11.61
C VAL A 123 -4.17 17.28 -10.78
N VAL A 124 -3.22 16.93 -9.90
CA VAL A 124 -3.39 15.92 -8.85
C VAL A 124 -3.51 16.60 -7.51
N LEU A 125 -4.62 16.39 -6.80
CA LEU A 125 -4.74 16.75 -5.38
C LEU A 125 -4.27 15.57 -4.55
N HIS A 126 -3.30 15.74 -3.63
CA HIS A 126 -2.76 14.62 -2.85
C HIS A 126 -2.69 14.90 -1.35
N SER A 127 -2.84 13.86 -0.53
CA SER A 127 -2.63 13.99 0.93
C SER A 127 -1.16 14.23 1.26
N GLU A 128 -0.88 14.93 2.37
CA GLU A 128 0.46 15.18 2.91
C GLU A 128 0.48 14.90 4.44
N PRO A 129 1.43 14.09 4.94
CA PRO A 129 2.50 13.41 4.20
C PRO A 129 2.02 12.22 3.38
N VAL A 130 2.81 11.87 2.36
CA VAL A 130 2.80 10.58 1.67
C VAL A 130 4.21 9.99 1.72
N TYR A 131 4.39 8.73 1.37
CA TYR A 131 5.70 8.11 1.26
C TYR A 131 6.68 9.00 0.46
N GLY A 132 7.92 9.19 0.95
CA GLY A 132 8.89 10.12 0.35
C GLY A 132 9.11 9.91 -1.15
N GLY A 133 9.17 8.64 -1.62
CA GLY A 133 9.23 8.35 -3.06
C GLY A 133 8.01 8.84 -3.84
N SER A 134 6.81 8.79 -3.25
CA SER A 134 5.57 9.31 -3.84
C SER A 134 5.58 10.84 -3.86
N ASP A 135 6.00 11.48 -2.77
CA ASP A 135 6.15 12.93 -2.67
C ASP A 135 7.11 13.46 -3.73
N PHE A 136 8.30 12.84 -3.81
CA PHE A 136 9.29 13.20 -4.84
C PHE A 136 8.74 13.04 -6.26
N PHE A 137 8.01 11.95 -6.53
CA PHE A 137 7.42 11.71 -7.84
C PHE A 137 6.37 12.76 -8.19
N LEU A 138 5.48 13.08 -7.26
CA LEU A 138 4.43 14.09 -7.41
C LEU A 138 5.02 15.49 -7.65
N LYS A 139 5.98 15.91 -6.80
CA LYS A 139 6.51 17.29 -6.81
C LYS A 139 7.64 17.53 -7.80
N ASN A 140 8.43 16.50 -8.15
CA ASN A 140 9.65 16.68 -8.95
C ASN A 140 9.65 15.94 -10.30
N VAL A 141 8.84 14.90 -10.45
CA VAL A 141 8.79 14.13 -11.71
C VAL A 141 7.58 14.50 -12.55
N LEU A 142 6.36 14.47 -12.01
CA LEU A 142 5.13 14.80 -12.74
C LEU A 142 5.15 16.21 -13.39
N PRO A 143 5.73 17.26 -12.78
CA PRO A 143 5.84 18.56 -13.43
C PRO A 143 6.61 18.54 -14.76
N LYS A 144 7.58 17.62 -14.92
CA LYS A 144 8.32 17.43 -16.19
C LYS A 144 7.44 16.91 -17.32
N PHE A 145 6.29 16.33 -16.97
CA PHE A 145 5.25 15.86 -17.91
C PHE A 145 4.07 16.83 -18.01
N GLY A 146 4.22 18.05 -17.46
CA GLY A 146 3.17 19.07 -17.51
C GLY A 146 1.99 18.80 -16.57
N ILE A 147 2.16 17.99 -15.54
CA ILE A 147 1.16 17.65 -14.53
C ILE A 147 1.50 18.39 -13.24
N THR A 148 0.51 19.03 -12.61
CA THR A 148 0.70 19.80 -11.37
C THR A 148 0.19 18.98 -10.17
N ALA A 149 0.96 18.93 -9.09
CA ALA A 149 0.53 18.34 -7.82
C ALA A 149 0.23 19.45 -6.79
N VAL A 150 -0.86 19.27 -6.03
CA VAL A 150 -1.32 20.18 -4.98
C VAL A 150 -1.58 19.35 -3.71
N GLY A 151 -0.89 19.68 -2.62
CA GLY A 151 -1.00 18.96 -1.35
C GLY A 151 -2.19 19.42 -0.51
N PHE A 152 -2.75 18.50 0.29
CA PHE A 152 -3.71 18.79 1.35
C PHE A 152 -3.40 17.97 2.61
N ARG A 153 -3.79 18.45 3.78
CA ARG A 153 -3.55 17.74 5.04
C ARG A 153 -4.59 16.63 5.24
N PRO A 154 -4.23 15.44 5.77
CA PRO A 154 -5.19 14.36 6.06
C PRO A 154 -6.31 14.78 7.01
N THR A 155 -6.06 15.81 7.83
CA THR A 155 -7.03 16.39 8.78
C THR A 155 -7.87 17.50 8.16
N ALA A 156 -7.71 17.80 6.86
CA ALA A 156 -8.51 18.81 6.17
C ALA A 156 -10.00 18.47 6.22
N THR A 157 -10.83 19.47 6.54
CA THR A 157 -12.28 19.31 6.53
C THR A 157 -12.80 19.23 5.09
N PRO A 158 -14.01 18.70 4.86
CA PRO A 158 -14.64 18.71 3.54
C PRO A 158 -14.77 20.14 2.94
N GLU A 159 -14.98 21.16 3.79
CA GLU A 159 -15.05 22.56 3.38
C GLU A 159 -13.70 23.08 2.91
N GLU A 160 -12.62 22.74 3.62
CA GLU A 160 -11.24 23.10 3.22
C GLU A 160 -10.85 22.44 1.91
N LEU A 161 -11.15 21.14 1.73
CA LEU A 161 -10.93 20.43 0.48
C LEU A 161 -11.72 21.05 -0.68
N THR A 162 -12.99 21.40 -0.44
CA THR A 162 -13.84 22.07 -1.44
C THR A 162 -13.26 23.42 -1.84
N ALA A 163 -12.76 24.20 -0.88
CA ALA A 163 -12.12 25.50 -1.14
C ALA A 163 -10.84 25.35 -1.96
N GLN A 164 -10.02 24.32 -1.68
CA GLN A 164 -8.83 24.03 -2.49
C GLN A 164 -9.19 23.66 -3.93
N VAL A 165 -10.18 22.79 -4.13
CA VAL A 165 -10.65 22.41 -5.48
C VAL A 165 -11.22 23.59 -6.24
N ALA A 166 -11.94 24.50 -5.56
CA ALA A 166 -12.45 25.72 -6.17
C ALA A 166 -11.35 26.66 -6.70
N GLY A 167 -10.14 26.56 -6.15
CA GLY A 167 -8.94 27.28 -6.64
C GLY A 167 -8.27 26.63 -7.86
N ILE A 168 -8.67 25.43 -8.24
CA ILE A 168 -8.14 24.72 -9.42
C ILE A 168 -9.04 25.05 -10.61
N GLU A 169 -8.42 25.37 -11.77
CA GLU A 169 -9.15 25.63 -13.00
C GLU A 169 -10.06 24.44 -13.36
N GLN A 170 -11.33 24.76 -13.69
CA GLN A 170 -12.35 23.74 -13.99
C GLN A 170 -11.87 22.79 -15.11
N GLY A 171 -12.06 21.48 -14.89
CA GLY A 171 -11.67 20.42 -15.82
C GLY A 171 -10.18 20.05 -15.79
N ARG A 172 -9.39 20.68 -14.93
CA ARG A 172 -7.96 20.31 -14.77
C ARG A 172 -7.70 19.33 -13.63
N LEU A 173 -8.51 19.32 -12.56
CA LEU A 173 -8.40 18.30 -11.52
C LEU A 173 -8.80 16.94 -12.11
N ALA A 174 -7.86 16.01 -12.19
CA ALA A 174 -8.05 14.69 -12.78
C ALA A 174 -7.94 13.57 -11.76
N MET A 175 -7.24 13.81 -10.63
CA MET A 175 -6.99 12.78 -9.64
C MET A 175 -6.95 13.34 -8.22
N ILE A 176 -7.47 12.57 -7.27
CA ILE A 176 -7.20 12.70 -5.85
C ILE A 176 -6.37 11.48 -5.46
N PHE A 177 -5.11 11.68 -5.07
CA PHE A 177 -4.19 10.64 -4.63
C PHE A 177 -4.03 10.70 -3.11
N VAL A 178 -4.31 9.63 -2.40
CA VAL A 178 -4.22 9.62 -0.95
C VAL A 178 -3.46 8.40 -0.44
N GLU A 179 -2.69 8.60 0.62
CA GLU A 179 -2.10 7.55 1.43
C GLU A 179 -2.81 7.55 2.79
N THR A 180 -3.43 6.43 3.16
CA THR A 180 -4.19 6.33 4.40
C THR A 180 -4.12 4.93 5.00
N PRO A 181 -3.66 4.78 6.27
CA PRO A 181 -3.06 5.82 7.14
C PRO A 181 -1.78 6.41 6.58
N ALA A 182 -1.52 7.68 6.88
CA ALA A 182 -0.33 8.40 6.43
C ALA A 182 0.94 7.95 7.17
N ASN A 183 2.02 7.72 6.44
CA ASN A 183 3.34 7.44 6.99
C ASN A 183 4.06 8.77 7.34
N PRO A 184 4.60 8.98 8.56
CA PRO A 184 4.64 8.04 9.69
C PRO A 184 3.56 8.30 10.76
N THR A 185 2.70 9.28 10.58
CA THR A 185 1.84 9.84 11.64
C THR A 185 0.56 9.06 11.90
N ASN A 186 0.23 8.05 11.09
CA ASN A 186 -1.02 7.29 11.14
C ASN A 186 -2.30 8.13 10.99
N HIS A 187 -2.22 9.37 10.50
CA HIS A 187 -3.43 10.14 10.20
C HIS A 187 -4.25 9.48 9.08
N LEU A 188 -5.56 9.48 9.26
CA LEU A 188 -6.50 8.92 8.29
C LEU A 188 -7.07 10.01 7.39
N VAL A 189 -7.22 9.71 6.11
CA VAL A 189 -7.97 10.53 5.15
C VAL A 189 -9.39 9.99 5.05
N ASP A 190 -10.38 10.87 5.04
CA ASP A 190 -11.79 10.50 4.80
C ASP A 190 -12.00 10.18 3.32
N LEU A 191 -11.97 8.89 2.98
CA LEU A 191 -12.12 8.40 1.61
C LEU A 191 -13.50 8.74 1.03
N GLU A 192 -14.56 8.70 1.85
CA GLU A 192 -15.92 8.99 1.41
C GLU A 192 -16.07 10.48 1.08
N ALA A 193 -15.43 11.36 1.86
CA ALA A 193 -15.37 12.79 1.56
C ALA A 193 -14.59 13.05 0.25
N CYS A 194 -13.44 12.42 0.06
CA CYS A 194 -12.67 12.49 -1.19
C CYS A 194 -13.49 11.99 -2.40
N ALA A 195 -14.17 10.85 -2.25
CA ALA A 195 -15.02 10.29 -3.30
C ALA A 195 -16.23 11.19 -3.62
N ALA A 196 -16.82 11.83 -2.61
CA ALA A 196 -17.90 12.80 -2.80
C ALA A 196 -17.40 14.03 -3.58
N LEU A 197 -16.24 14.56 -3.20
CA LEU A 197 -15.58 15.67 -3.88
C LEU A 197 -15.28 15.33 -5.34
N ALA A 198 -14.73 14.14 -5.60
CA ALA A 198 -14.46 13.66 -6.96
C ALA A 198 -15.73 13.59 -7.82
N ARG A 199 -16.83 13.08 -7.26
CA ARG A 199 -18.13 13.01 -7.96
C ARG A 199 -18.74 14.39 -8.20
N GLN A 200 -18.62 15.32 -7.24
CA GLN A 200 -19.19 16.65 -7.33
C GLN A 200 -18.53 17.50 -8.42
N HIS A 201 -17.22 17.39 -8.58
CA HIS A 201 -16.42 18.23 -9.48
C HIS A 201 -16.02 17.53 -10.78
N GLY A 202 -16.11 16.21 -10.85
CA GLY A 202 -15.87 15.42 -12.06
C GLY A 202 -17.10 15.39 -12.99
N THR A 203 -16.84 15.12 -14.27
CA THR A 203 -17.88 14.89 -15.28
C THR A 203 -17.63 13.56 -15.99
N SER A 204 -18.57 13.11 -16.85
CA SER A 204 -18.37 11.91 -17.68
C SER A 204 -17.20 12.06 -18.66
N GLU A 205 -16.92 13.29 -19.12
CA GLU A 205 -15.82 13.57 -20.06
C GLU A 205 -14.48 13.80 -19.33
N HIS A 206 -14.55 14.31 -18.09
CA HIS A 206 -13.39 14.59 -17.23
C HIS A 206 -13.63 14.03 -15.83
N PRO A 207 -13.57 12.70 -15.67
CA PRO A 207 -13.76 12.07 -14.36
C PRO A 207 -12.54 12.34 -13.47
N ILE A 208 -12.82 12.68 -12.20
CA ILE A 208 -11.77 12.77 -11.18
C ILE A 208 -11.64 11.40 -10.53
N ARG A 209 -10.45 10.81 -10.56
CA ARG A 209 -10.17 9.47 -10.02
C ARG A 209 -9.65 9.54 -8.59
N LEU A 210 -10.26 8.79 -7.68
CA LEU A 210 -9.74 8.59 -6.33
C LEU A 210 -8.79 7.37 -6.33
N VAL A 211 -7.50 7.63 -6.15
CA VAL A 211 -6.44 6.62 -6.10
C VAL A 211 -5.92 6.55 -4.67
N VAL A 212 -5.92 5.36 -4.08
CA VAL A 212 -5.58 5.16 -2.67
C VAL A 212 -4.39 4.21 -2.54
N ASP A 213 -3.31 4.67 -1.95
CA ASP A 213 -2.25 3.79 -1.43
C ASP A 213 -2.66 3.25 -0.05
N ASN A 214 -3.01 1.96 -0.01
CA ASN A 214 -3.49 1.27 1.17
C ASN A 214 -2.41 0.35 1.79
N THR A 215 -1.14 0.71 1.64
CA THR A 215 -0.04 -0.16 2.07
C THR A 215 -0.01 -0.37 3.58
N PHE A 216 -0.32 0.65 4.42
CA PHE A 216 -0.18 0.56 5.89
C PHE A 216 -1.19 -0.37 6.57
N LEU A 217 -2.42 -0.41 6.12
CA LEU A 217 -3.45 -1.33 6.65
C LEU A 217 -3.63 -2.57 5.79
N GLY A 218 -3.19 -2.52 4.54
CA GLY A 218 -3.30 -3.64 3.63
C GLY A 218 -4.75 -4.09 3.39
N PRO A 219 -4.95 -5.09 2.54
CA PRO A 219 -6.28 -5.50 2.12
C PRO A 219 -7.07 -6.28 3.19
N VAL A 220 -6.43 -6.64 4.32
CA VAL A 220 -7.10 -7.33 5.42
C VAL A 220 -7.82 -6.36 6.35
N PHE A 221 -7.30 -5.13 6.50
CA PHE A 221 -7.76 -4.19 7.52
C PHE A 221 -8.45 -2.94 6.96
N GLN A 222 -8.35 -2.69 5.65
CA GLN A 222 -9.05 -1.59 4.99
C GLN A 222 -9.41 -1.96 3.55
N HIS A 223 -10.59 -1.52 3.09
CA HIS A 223 -11.12 -1.81 1.75
C HIS A 223 -11.51 -0.50 1.03
N PRO A 224 -10.56 0.26 0.46
CA PRO A 224 -10.84 1.57 -0.12
C PRO A 224 -11.87 1.58 -1.24
N LEU A 225 -11.99 0.52 -2.05
CA LEU A 225 -13.02 0.41 -3.09
C LEU A 225 -14.43 0.50 -2.52
N LYS A 226 -14.67 -0.01 -1.30
CA LYS A 226 -15.98 0.08 -0.63
C LYS A 226 -16.31 1.49 -0.16
N HIS A 227 -15.30 2.36 -0.05
CA HIS A 227 -15.42 3.75 0.35
C HIS A 227 -15.31 4.74 -0.82
N GLY A 228 -15.40 4.21 -2.05
CA GLY A 228 -15.49 5.02 -3.26
C GLY A 228 -14.18 5.31 -3.97
N ALA A 229 -13.08 4.62 -3.62
CA ALA A 229 -11.87 4.65 -4.42
C ALA A 229 -12.09 4.01 -5.80
N ASP A 230 -11.45 4.57 -6.82
CA ASP A 230 -11.43 4.01 -8.18
C ASP A 230 -10.28 3.00 -8.34
N VAL A 231 -9.13 3.27 -7.71
CA VAL A 231 -7.93 2.45 -7.76
C VAL A 231 -7.33 2.30 -6.38
N VAL A 232 -6.92 1.08 -6.03
CA VAL A 232 -6.14 0.79 -4.82
C VAL A 232 -4.75 0.37 -5.23
N LEU A 233 -3.75 0.92 -4.55
CA LEU A 233 -2.34 0.63 -4.75
C LEU A 233 -1.74 -0.02 -3.50
N TYR A 234 -0.78 -0.88 -3.72
CA TYR A 234 0.01 -1.51 -2.66
C TYR A 234 1.50 -1.53 -3.02
N SER A 235 2.33 -1.14 -2.08
CA SER A 235 3.69 -1.68 -2.05
C SER A 235 3.61 -3.13 -1.59
N ALA A 236 3.57 -4.08 -2.54
CA ALA A 236 3.49 -5.51 -2.23
C ALA A 236 4.76 -6.04 -1.54
N THR A 237 5.85 -5.26 -1.55
CA THR A 237 7.05 -5.43 -0.73
C THR A 237 6.75 -5.56 0.76
N LYS A 238 5.67 -4.90 1.24
CA LYS A 238 5.29 -4.76 2.65
C LYS A 238 4.48 -5.97 3.09
N PHE A 239 3.31 -5.79 3.69
CA PHE A 239 2.49 -6.87 4.25
C PHE A 239 2.17 -8.01 3.28
N LEU A 240 1.97 -7.71 1.98
CA LEU A 240 1.64 -8.74 0.99
C LEU A 240 2.80 -9.75 0.82
N GLY A 241 4.01 -9.26 0.64
CA GLY A 241 5.24 -10.09 0.65
C GLY A 241 5.56 -10.60 2.05
N GLY A 242 5.68 -9.69 3.00
CA GLY A 242 5.68 -9.94 4.44
C GLY A 242 6.89 -10.69 5.01
N HIS A 243 7.98 -10.85 4.24
CA HIS A 243 9.17 -11.59 4.67
C HIS A 243 10.48 -10.86 4.37
N SER A 244 10.42 -9.59 3.98
CA SER A 244 11.58 -8.72 3.67
C SER A 244 12.55 -9.30 2.62
N ASP A 245 12.05 -10.17 1.74
CA ASP A 245 12.83 -10.96 0.78
C ASP A 245 12.49 -10.65 -0.69
N LEU A 246 11.56 -9.74 -0.95
CA LEU A 246 11.15 -9.35 -2.30
C LEU A 246 10.77 -7.86 -2.38
N ILE A 247 10.80 -7.34 -3.59
CA ILE A 247 10.27 -6.02 -3.94
C ILE A 247 9.19 -6.20 -5.00
N ALA A 248 8.00 -5.66 -4.76
CA ALA A 248 6.89 -5.71 -5.70
C ALA A 248 5.85 -4.63 -5.43
N GLY A 249 4.93 -4.43 -6.37
CA GLY A 249 3.77 -3.57 -6.25
C GLY A 249 2.51 -4.20 -6.81
N ALA A 250 1.37 -3.64 -6.48
CA ALA A 250 0.09 -4.03 -7.06
C ALA A 250 -0.83 -2.83 -7.26
N ALA A 251 -1.66 -2.88 -8.29
CA ALA A 251 -2.77 -1.98 -8.53
C ALA A 251 -4.05 -2.78 -8.78
N LEU A 252 -5.17 -2.33 -8.22
CA LEU A 252 -6.45 -3.00 -8.29
C LEU A 252 -7.55 -1.98 -8.62
N ALA A 253 -8.43 -2.32 -9.57
CA ALA A 253 -9.52 -1.44 -9.97
C ALA A 253 -10.61 -2.21 -10.75
N SER A 254 -11.52 -1.45 -11.38
CA SER A 254 -12.42 -1.98 -12.40
C SER A 254 -11.66 -2.41 -13.65
N LYS A 255 -12.20 -3.37 -14.41
CA LYS A 255 -11.60 -3.86 -15.67
C LYS A 255 -11.27 -2.75 -16.67
N PRO A 256 -12.13 -1.73 -16.90
CA PRO A 256 -11.79 -0.63 -17.82
C PRO A 256 -10.52 0.13 -17.39
N LEU A 257 -10.41 0.51 -16.11
CA LEU A 257 -9.22 1.21 -15.60
C LEU A 257 -7.98 0.32 -15.63
N MET A 258 -8.12 -0.95 -15.25
CA MET A 258 -7.00 -1.89 -15.28
C MET A 258 -6.51 -2.14 -16.71
N LYS A 259 -7.36 -2.05 -17.71
CA LYS A 259 -6.94 -2.15 -19.13
C LYS A 259 -5.95 -1.02 -19.50
N GLU A 260 -6.23 0.21 -19.08
CA GLU A 260 -5.34 1.36 -19.31
C GLU A 260 -4.02 1.21 -18.53
N ILE A 261 -4.11 0.83 -17.25
CA ILE A 261 -2.94 0.64 -16.37
C ILE A 261 -2.06 -0.52 -16.90
N LYS A 262 -2.64 -1.66 -17.29
CA LYS A 262 -1.91 -2.80 -17.83
C LYS A 262 -1.27 -2.48 -19.20
N ALA A 263 -1.92 -1.68 -20.03
CA ALA A 263 -1.33 -1.18 -21.28
C ALA A 263 -0.07 -0.35 -20.98
N MET A 264 -0.16 0.62 -20.08
CA MET A 264 0.99 1.43 -19.65
C MET A 264 2.10 0.56 -19.05
N ARG A 265 1.75 -0.39 -18.15
CA ARG A 265 2.70 -1.37 -17.58
C ARG A 265 3.47 -2.11 -18.67
N THR A 266 2.79 -2.54 -19.72
CA THR A 266 3.39 -3.27 -20.84
C THR A 266 4.42 -2.41 -21.58
N PHE A 267 4.10 -1.14 -21.85
CA PHE A 267 5.03 -0.25 -22.56
C PHE A 267 6.18 0.24 -21.68
N MET A 268 5.92 0.52 -20.41
CA MET A 268 6.95 0.93 -19.44
C MET A 268 7.85 -0.24 -19.00
N GLY A 269 7.40 -1.49 -19.17
CA GLY A 269 8.12 -2.68 -18.73
C GLY A 269 8.18 -2.84 -17.21
N THR A 270 7.22 -2.28 -16.48
CA THR A 270 7.19 -2.25 -15.01
C THR A 270 6.52 -3.46 -14.36
N MET A 271 6.25 -4.53 -15.12
CA MET A 271 5.66 -5.78 -14.60
C MET A 271 6.58 -6.46 -13.57
N CYS A 272 5.96 -7.23 -12.68
CA CYS A 272 6.66 -8.16 -11.79
C CYS A 272 7.27 -9.33 -12.59
N ASP A 273 8.32 -9.97 -12.07
CA ASP A 273 8.85 -11.22 -12.65
C ASP A 273 8.10 -12.46 -12.09
N PRO A 274 8.11 -13.60 -12.83
CA PRO A 274 7.34 -14.78 -12.44
C PRO A 274 7.78 -15.41 -11.10
N ASN A 275 9.06 -15.33 -10.73
CA ASN A 275 9.55 -15.87 -9.46
C ASN A 275 9.05 -15.02 -8.28
N THR A 276 9.16 -13.70 -8.37
CA THR A 276 8.60 -12.78 -7.37
C THR A 276 7.08 -12.95 -7.27
N GLY A 277 6.38 -13.10 -8.42
CA GLY A 277 4.96 -13.40 -8.45
C GLY A 277 4.59 -14.68 -7.70
N TRP A 278 5.39 -15.73 -7.85
CA TRP A 278 5.21 -16.99 -7.13
C TRP A 278 5.46 -16.84 -5.62
N MET A 279 6.49 -16.10 -5.22
CA MET A 279 6.77 -15.80 -3.81
C MET A 279 5.61 -15.01 -3.17
N LEU A 280 5.04 -14.03 -3.89
CA LEU A 280 3.86 -13.30 -3.44
C LEU A 280 2.65 -14.22 -3.26
N MET A 281 2.37 -15.11 -4.21
CA MET A 281 1.26 -16.09 -4.09
C MET A 281 1.41 -16.94 -2.81
N ARG A 282 2.63 -17.42 -2.52
CA ARG A 282 2.94 -18.16 -1.29
C ARG A 282 2.69 -17.30 -0.04
N SER A 283 3.11 -16.05 -0.08
CA SER A 283 2.98 -15.11 1.05
C SER A 283 1.52 -14.73 1.32
N LEU A 284 0.69 -14.58 0.29
CA LEU A 284 -0.74 -14.28 0.41
C LEU A 284 -1.51 -15.37 1.19
N GLU A 285 -1.06 -16.63 1.15
CA GLU A 285 -1.71 -17.73 1.87
C GLU A 285 -1.69 -17.54 3.40
N THR A 286 -0.70 -16.80 3.92
CA THR A 286 -0.55 -16.50 5.37
C THR A 286 -0.76 -15.02 5.71
N LEU A 287 -1.19 -14.22 4.75
CA LEU A 287 -1.32 -12.76 4.91
C LEU A 287 -2.12 -12.39 6.15
N LYS A 288 -3.34 -12.91 6.27
CA LYS A 288 -4.24 -12.60 7.40
C LYS A 288 -3.64 -13.04 8.73
N LEU A 289 -3.09 -14.26 8.81
CA LEU A 289 -2.46 -14.77 10.03
C LEU A 289 -1.32 -13.86 10.51
N ARG A 290 -0.47 -13.41 9.60
CA ARG A 290 0.65 -12.50 9.93
C ARG A 290 0.16 -11.14 10.37
N MET A 291 -0.77 -10.56 9.64
CA MET A 291 -1.29 -9.22 9.93
C MET A 291 -2.07 -9.20 11.25
N GLU A 292 -2.94 -10.17 11.51
CA GLU A 292 -3.69 -10.26 12.78
C GLU A 292 -2.75 -10.46 13.97
N ARG A 293 -1.74 -11.34 13.85
CA ARG A 293 -0.75 -11.53 14.92
C ARG A 293 0.03 -10.26 15.21
N ALA A 294 0.53 -9.60 14.18
CA ALA A 294 1.28 -8.36 14.32
C ALA A 294 0.42 -7.23 14.93
N ALA A 295 -0.84 -7.09 14.49
CA ALA A 295 -1.75 -6.09 15.03
C ALA A 295 -2.10 -6.33 16.51
N GLN A 296 -2.30 -7.59 16.92
CA GLN A 296 -2.52 -7.94 18.34
C GLN A 296 -1.31 -7.57 19.20
N SER A 297 -0.10 -7.87 18.74
CA SER A 297 1.13 -7.50 19.43
C SER A 297 1.31 -5.97 19.48
N ALA A 298 1.02 -5.29 18.38
CA ALA A 298 1.12 -3.83 18.29
C ALA A 298 0.18 -3.10 19.25
N GLN A 299 -1.06 -3.60 19.43
CA GLN A 299 -1.99 -3.01 20.39
C GLN A 299 -1.42 -3.06 21.82
N ILE A 300 -0.90 -4.22 22.23
CA ILE A 300 -0.30 -4.39 23.57
C ILE A 300 0.88 -3.43 23.76
N ILE A 301 1.75 -3.34 22.74
CA ILE A 301 2.94 -2.50 22.77
C ILE A 301 2.56 -1.00 22.75
N ALA A 302 1.58 -0.61 21.94
CA ALA A 302 1.13 0.78 21.86
C ALA A 302 0.52 1.27 23.16
N ASP A 303 -0.30 0.44 23.84
CA ASP A 303 -0.88 0.76 25.15
C ASP A 303 0.21 0.89 26.23
N TRP A 304 1.21 0.02 26.20
CA TRP A 304 2.35 0.08 27.09
C TRP A 304 3.20 1.34 26.83
N LEU A 305 3.53 1.65 25.58
CA LEU A 305 4.26 2.86 25.19
C LEU A 305 3.54 4.13 25.63
N ARG A 306 2.22 4.18 25.47
CA ARG A 306 1.40 5.32 25.90
C ARG A 306 1.51 5.61 27.40
N ALA A 307 1.68 4.56 28.21
CA ALA A 307 1.83 4.68 29.65
C ALA A 307 3.28 4.91 30.10
N HIS A 308 4.26 4.76 29.20
CA HIS A 308 5.67 4.81 29.54
C HIS A 308 6.15 6.24 29.87
N PRO A 309 6.88 6.48 30.99
CA PRO A 309 7.24 7.83 31.46
C PRO A 309 8.15 8.61 30.50
N LEU A 310 8.93 7.95 29.65
CA LEU A 310 9.79 8.58 28.64
C LEU A 310 9.11 8.78 27.28
N VAL A 311 7.86 8.37 27.12
CA VAL A 311 7.05 8.65 25.91
C VAL A 311 6.26 9.92 26.14
N GLN A 312 6.32 10.84 25.18
CA GLN A 312 5.58 12.09 25.20
C GLN A 312 4.21 11.96 24.52
N ARG A 313 4.17 11.22 23.41
CA ARG A 313 2.98 11.02 22.58
C ARG A 313 3.09 9.72 21.80
N THR A 314 1.97 9.06 21.59
CA THR A 314 1.83 7.91 20.68
C THR A 314 0.92 8.25 19.50
N TYR A 315 1.27 7.77 18.32
CA TYR A 315 0.48 7.87 17.10
C TYR A 315 0.04 6.45 16.71
N TYR A 316 -1.15 6.08 17.16
CA TYR A 316 -1.72 4.77 16.91
C TYR A 316 -3.24 4.87 16.77
N LEU A 317 -3.85 4.07 15.88
CA LEU A 317 -5.24 4.25 15.47
C LEU A 317 -6.30 4.00 16.55
N THR A 318 -5.93 3.36 17.67
CA THR A 318 -6.82 3.26 18.85
C THR A 318 -6.61 4.40 19.86
N HIS A 319 -5.62 5.27 19.67
CA HIS A 319 -5.29 6.38 20.57
C HIS A 319 -5.77 7.74 20.00
N LEU A 320 -6.98 7.77 19.45
CA LEU A 320 -7.56 8.92 18.74
C LEU A 320 -8.57 9.72 19.59
N GLU A 321 -8.62 9.53 20.91
CA GLU A 321 -9.63 10.13 21.80
C GLU A 321 -9.62 11.66 21.75
N HIS A 322 -8.50 12.25 21.41
CA HIS A 322 -8.33 13.71 21.32
C HIS A 322 -8.75 14.30 19.96
N CYS A 323 -9.13 13.44 19.01
CA CYS A 323 -9.54 13.85 17.67
C CYS A 323 -10.81 13.10 17.20
N PRO A 324 -12.00 13.58 17.56
CA PRO A 324 -13.26 12.90 17.21
C PRO A 324 -13.45 12.63 15.73
N ALA A 325 -12.96 13.52 14.86
CA ALA A 325 -13.04 13.34 13.40
C ALA A 325 -12.21 12.12 12.94
N GLN A 326 -10.96 11.99 13.41
CA GLN A 326 -10.12 10.83 13.10
C GLN A 326 -10.69 9.52 13.69
N GLN A 327 -11.29 9.59 14.88
CA GLN A 327 -11.95 8.44 15.49
C GLN A 327 -13.17 7.99 14.68
N ASP A 328 -13.93 8.91 14.12
CA ASP A 328 -15.07 8.60 13.26
C ASP A 328 -14.61 7.95 11.95
N ILE A 329 -13.60 8.51 11.28
CA ILE A 329 -12.99 7.92 10.08
C ILE A 329 -12.48 6.50 10.38
N TYR A 330 -11.77 6.30 11.50
CA TYR A 330 -11.29 4.98 11.90
C TYR A 330 -12.43 3.96 12.02
N ARG A 331 -13.52 4.33 12.69
CA ARG A 331 -14.68 3.43 12.87
C ARG A 331 -15.36 3.06 11.56
N ARG A 332 -15.39 3.98 10.58
CA ARG A 332 -16.03 3.75 9.28
C ARG A 332 -15.13 2.97 8.32
N HIS A 333 -13.84 3.27 8.29
CA HIS A 333 -12.95 2.80 7.24
C HIS A 333 -12.05 1.65 7.64
N CYS A 334 -11.74 1.45 8.94
CA CYS A 334 -10.71 0.52 9.37
C CYS A 334 -11.30 -0.65 10.16
N LEU A 335 -10.83 -1.87 9.88
CA LEU A 335 -11.22 -3.09 10.58
C LEU A 335 -10.24 -3.44 11.71
N SER A 336 -9.08 -2.81 11.75
CA SER A 336 -8.02 -3.01 12.75
C SER A 336 -7.13 -1.76 12.81
N PRO A 337 -6.46 -1.49 13.94
CA PRO A 337 -5.47 -0.42 14.03
C PRO A 337 -4.16 -0.74 13.29
N GLY A 338 -3.98 -1.96 12.81
CA GLY A 338 -2.74 -2.40 12.16
C GLY A 338 -1.57 -2.58 13.13
N SER A 339 -0.37 -2.68 12.56
CA SER A 339 0.87 -2.95 13.32
C SER A 339 1.92 -1.84 13.24
N MET A 340 1.54 -0.68 12.71
CA MET A 340 2.42 0.50 12.65
C MET A 340 2.19 1.41 13.85
N ILE A 341 3.23 1.66 14.63
CA ILE A 341 3.20 2.55 15.78
C ILE A 341 4.24 3.64 15.56
N SER A 342 3.88 4.90 15.73
CA SER A 342 4.87 5.96 15.93
C SER A 342 4.72 6.56 17.31
N PHE A 343 5.80 7.05 17.89
CA PHE A 343 5.78 7.74 19.16
C PHE A 343 6.90 8.77 19.26
N ASP A 344 6.67 9.80 20.04
CA ASP A 344 7.66 10.81 20.41
C ASP A 344 8.31 10.43 21.74
N ILE A 345 9.63 10.26 21.75
CA ILE A 345 10.39 10.11 22.99
C ILE A 345 10.62 11.46 23.65
N LYS A 346 10.62 11.53 24.98
CA LYS A 346 10.97 12.77 25.70
C LYS A 346 12.44 13.13 25.48
N GLY A 347 12.68 14.34 25.03
CA GLY A 347 13.99 14.87 24.66
C GLY A 347 13.98 15.39 23.23
N GLY A 348 14.92 14.96 22.42
CA GLY A 348 15.06 15.34 21.02
C GLY A 348 15.66 14.21 20.20
N GLU A 349 16.23 14.58 19.05
CA GLU A 349 16.94 13.65 18.16
C GLU A 349 18.04 12.84 18.88
N PRO A 350 18.89 13.42 19.76
CA PRO A 350 19.91 12.64 20.47
C PRO A 350 19.33 11.52 21.34
N GLU A 351 18.18 11.75 22.01
CA GLU A 351 17.48 10.75 22.81
C GLU A 351 16.89 9.66 21.91
N ALA A 352 16.27 10.03 20.79
CA ALA A 352 15.75 9.09 19.80
C ALA A 352 16.87 8.20 19.25
N PHE A 353 18.03 8.76 18.93
CA PHE A 353 19.17 7.99 18.42
C PHE A 353 19.76 7.07 19.48
N ARG A 354 19.87 7.51 20.75
CA ARG A 354 20.32 6.61 21.84
C ARG A 354 19.38 5.44 22.02
N PHE A 355 18.08 5.68 21.99
CA PHE A 355 17.07 4.62 22.06
C PHE A 355 17.22 3.63 20.90
N LEU A 356 17.24 4.11 19.66
CA LEU A 356 17.36 3.27 18.47
C LEU A 356 18.65 2.45 18.44
N ASN A 357 19.77 3.05 18.84
CA ASN A 357 21.09 2.39 18.88
C ASN A 357 21.18 1.33 20.00
N ALA A 358 20.32 1.38 21.01
CA ALA A 358 20.29 0.43 22.11
C ALA A 358 19.43 -0.81 21.82
N LEU A 359 18.56 -0.78 20.80
CA LEU A 359 17.73 -1.93 20.40
C LEU A 359 18.58 -3.15 20.02
N ARG A 360 18.13 -4.34 20.40
CA ARG A 360 18.84 -5.61 20.19
C ARG A 360 18.03 -6.61 19.37
N LEU A 361 16.76 -6.80 19.71
CA LEU A 361 15.83 -7.68 19.02
C LEU A 361 15.23 -6.98 17.80
N ILE A 362 14.58 -5.82 18.05
CA ILE A 362 14.05 -4.94 17.00
C ILE A 362 15.22 -4.37 16.21
N LYS A 363 15.15 -4.42 14.88
CA LYS A 363 16.26 -3.95 14.04
C LYS A 363 16.06 -2.51 13.58
N LEU A 364 17.13 -1.72 13.66
CA LEU A 364 17.17 -0.38 13.09
C LEU A 364 17.25 -0.51 11.56
N ALA A 365 16.13 -0.33 10.90
CA ALA A 365 16.02 -0.41 9.45
C ALA A 365 14.75 0.30 8.96
N VAL A 366 14.82 0.81 7.73
CA VAL A 366 13.63 1.24 6.99
C VAL A 366 12.83 0.03 6.51
N SER A 367 11.65 0.24 5.96
CA SER A 367 10.65 -0.75 5.57
C SER A 367 9.66 -1.05 6.71
N LEU A 368 8.72 -1.96 6.43
CA LEU A 368 7.64 -2.34 7.36
C LEU A 368 6.90 -3.59 6.87
N GLY A 369 6.07 -4.15 7.73
CA GLY A 369 5.13 -5.21 7.35
C GLY A 369 5.76 -6.59 7.16
N GLY A 370 7.02 -6.76 7.58
CA GLY A 370 7.70 -8.06 7.64
C GLY A 370 7.24 -8.90 8.83
N THR A 371 7.77 -10.13 8.91
CA THR A 371 7.60 -11.00 10.08
C THR A 371 8.45 -10.54 11.27
N GLU A 372 9.54 -9.81 11.00
CA GLU A 372 10.40 -9.18 11.98
C GLU A 372 9.95 -7.75 12.32
N SER A 373 10.21 -7.34 13.56
CA SER A 373 9.98 -5.97 14.01
C SER A 373 11.13 -5.05 13.62
N LEU A 374 10.78 -3.86 13.09
CA LEU A 374 11.72 -2.84 12.63
C LEU A 374 11.44 -1.50 13.33
N ALA A 375 12.50 -0.71 13.51
CA ALA A 375 12.44 0.66 14.02
C ALA A 375 13.20 1.61 13.09
N GLU A 376 12.72 2.84 12.96
CA GLU A 376 13.41 3.90 12.21
C GLU A 376 13.16 5.28 12.85
N HIS A 377 13.99 6.25 12.43
CA HIS A 377 13.81 7.67 12.72
C HIS A 377 13.28 8.38 11.46
N PRO A 378 11.98 8.65 11.34
CA PRO A 378 11.40 9.15 10.08
C PRO A 378 12.03 10.44 9.59
N ALA A 379 12.28 11.41 10.47
CA ALA A 379 12.80 12.73 10.12
C ALA A 379 14.17 12.69 9.42
N THR A 380 15.05 11.73 9.78
CA THR A 380 16.40 11.63 9.21
C THR A 380 16.59 10.44 8.26
N MET A 381 15.55 9.64 8.02
CA MET A 381 15.58 8.46 7.15
C MET A 381 14.56 8.60 6.02
N THR A 382 13.33 8.14 6.21
CA THR A 382 12.33 8.06 5.12
C THR A 382 11.78 9.41 4.64
N HIS A 383 11.97 10.49 5.41
CA HIS A 383 11.52 11.86 5.08
C HIS A 383 12.66 12.88 5.17
N SER A 384 13.91 12.43 5.04
CA SER A 384 15.11 13.27 5.15
C SER A 384 15.28 14.27 4.01
N ASP A 385 14.58 14.09 2.90
CA ASP A 385 14.53 15.00 1.75
C ASP A 385 13.51 16.13 1.92
N ILE A 386 12.69 16.10 2.99
CA ILE A 386 11.73 17.14 3.35
C ILE A 386 12.38 18.14 4.32
N SER A 387 12.19 19.43 4.10
CA SER A 387 12.75 20.46 4.98
C SER A 387 12.17 20.38 6.42
N VAL A 388 12.98 20.74 7.43
CA VAL A 388 12.54 20.70 8.84
C VAL A 388 11.25 21.48 9.11
N PRO A 389 11.02 22.68 8.55
CA PRO A 389 9.74 23.37 8.68
C PRO A 389 8.56 22.58 8.11
N GLU A 390 8.72 21.98 6.93
CA GLU A 390 7.67 21.16 6.29
C GLU A 390 7.42 19.86 7.07
N GLN A 391 8.48 19.18 7.59
CA GLN A 391 8.33 18.06 8.48
C GLN A 391 7.46 18.40 9.71
N ALA A 392 7.74 19.55 10.35
CA ALA A 392 6.98 20.02 11.49
C ALA A 392 5.51 20.29 11.14
N GLU A 393 5.24 20.83 9.96
CA GLU A 393 3.90 21.05 9.45
C GLU A 393 3.14 19.74 9.20
N MET A 394 3.84 18.70 8.76
CA MET A 394 3.31 17.35 8.56
C MET A 394 3.17 16.55 9.87
N GLY A 395 3.63 17.10 11.01
CA GLY A 395 3.61 16.45 12.32
C GLY A 395 4.74 15.44 12.52
N ILE A 396 5.79 15.50 11.70
CA ILE A 396 7.01 14.68 11.83
C ILE A 396 7.98 15.44 12.75
N THR A 397 8.27 14.87 13.91
CA THR A 397 9.11 15.52 14.93
C THR A 397 10.53 14.97 14.94
N ALA A 398 11.49 15.74 15.47
CA ALA A 398 12.87 15.30 15.64
C ALA A 398 13.05 14.19 16.69
N GLN A 399 12.05 13.92 17.52
CA GLN A 399 12.04 12.85 18.52
C GLN A 399 11.15 11.67 18.14
N MET A 400 10.59 11.68 16.93
CA MET A 400 9.69 10.62 16.47
C MET A 400 10.45 9.34 16.12
N ILE A 401 9.94 8.23 16.64
CA ILE A 401 10.37 6.87 16.30
C ILE A 401 9.18 6.15 15.72
N ARG A 402 9.38 5.45 14.60
CA ARG A 402 8.38 4.57 13.99
C ARG A 402 8.76 3.11 14.20
N LEU A 403 7.81 2.31 14.68
CA LEU A 403 7.91 0.86 14.80
C LEU A 403 7.00 0.17 13.80
N SER A 404 7.50 -0.83 13.13
CA SER A 404 6.73 -1.85 12.41
C SER A 404 6.79 -3.12 13.24
N ILE A 405 5.69 -3.49 13.87
CA ILE A 405 5.63 -4.67 14.74
C ILE A 405 5.42 -5.93 13.89
N GLY A 406 6.26 -6.93 14.12
CA GLY A 406 6.22 -8.23 13.48
C GLY A 406 5.40 -9.27 14.25
N VAL A 407 5.77 -10.54 14.07
CA VAL A 407 5.02 -11.67 14.65
C VAL A 407 5.68 -12.25 15.91
N GLU A 408 6.73 -11.64 16.42
CA GLU A 408 7.45 -12.05 17.63
C GLU A 408 6.54 -11.99 18.87
N ASP A 409 7.00 -12.55 19.99
CA ASP A 409 6.27 -12.42 21.27
C ASP A 409 6.33 -10.97 21.74
N PRO A 410 5.18 -10.32 22.00
CA PRO A 410 5.15 -8.91 22.39
C PRO A 410 5.87 -8.63 23.72
N ARG A 411 6.01 -9.63 24.59
CA ARG A 411 6.75 -9.48 25.86
C ARG A 411 8.25 -9.33 25.62
N ASP A 412 8.80 -10.08 24.66
CA ASP A 412 10.21 -9.97 24.28
C ASP A 412 10.49 -8.63 23.59
N LEU A 413 9.56 -8.16 22.75
CA LEU A 413 9.64 -6.83 22.15
C LEU A 413 9.59 -5.72 23.21
N MET A 414 8.70 -5.82 24.22
CA MET A 414 8.64 -4.86 25.32
C MET A 414 9.91 -4.89 26.18
N LEU A 415 10.51 -6.05 26.40
CA LEU A 415 11.82 -6.14 27.10
C LEU A 415 12.92 -5.41 26.34
N ASP A 416 12.94 -5.53 25.00
CA ASP A 416 13.90 -4.83 24.15
C ASP A 416 13.69 -3.31 24.17
N LEU A 417 12.45 -2.87 24.12
CA LEU A 417 12.08 -1.45 24.21
C LEU A 417 12.43 -0.87 25.59
N GLU A 418 12.14 -1.59 26.70
CA GLU A 418 12.45 -1.14 28.07
C GLU A 418 13.93 -0.93 28.26
N GLN A 419 14.79 -1.91 27.89
CA GLN A 419 16.23 -1.77 28.02
C GLN A 419 16.79 -0.64 27.13
N ALA A 420 16.12 -0.32 26.00
CA ALA A 420 16.50 0.81 25.17
C ALA A 420 16.12 2.15 25.83
N PHE A 421 14.98 2.24 26.52
CA PHE A 421 14.63 3.40 27.35
C PHE A 421 15.57 3.60 28.54
N GLU A 422 16.00 2.52 29.21
CA GLU A 422 17.01 2.59 30.28
C GLU A 422 18.32 3.21 29.77
N ALA A 423 18.77 2.87 28.57
CA ALA A 423 19.98 3.43 27.97
C ALA A 423 19.88 4.95 27.76
N VAL A 424 18.68 5.48 27.48
CA VAL A 424 18.44 6.93 27.39
C VAL A 424 18.50 7.58 28.77
N GLY A 425 17.94 6.96 29.81
CA GLY A 425 17.91 7.47 31.17
C GLY A 425 19.27 7.50 31.86
N MET A 426 20.12 6.52 31.62
CA MET A 426 21.45 6.40 32.27
C MET A 426 22.42 7.54 31.90
N VAL A 427 22.28 8.13 30.70
CA VAL A 427 23.17 9.24 30.32
C VAL A 427 22.79 10.54 31.04
N LYS A 428 21.49 10.80 31.30
CA LYS A 428 21.06 11.95 32.12
C LYS A 428 21.57 11.86 33.54
N ALA A 429 21.62 10.67 34.15
CA ALA A 429 22.18 10.47 35.47
C ALA A 429 23.69 10.76 35.48
N ARG A 430 24.45 10.30 34.49
CA ARG A 430 25.90 10.56 34.39
C ARG A 430 26.24 12.03 34.11
N GLU A 431 25.46 12.74 33.30
CA GLU A 431 25.66 14.17 33.05
C GLU A 431 25.38 15.03 34.30
N LEU A 432 24.44 14.59 35.13
CA LEU A 432 24.15 15.24 36.44
C LEU A 432 25.21 14.92 37.52
N GLU A 433 25.93 13.81 37.43
CA GLU A 433 27.04 13.48 38.31
C GLU A 433 28.38 14.18 37.94
N LEU A 434 28.47 14.70 36.71
CA LEU A 434 29.65 15.40 36.18
C LEU A 434 29.49 16.92 36.11
N ALA A 435 28.31 17.46 36.46
CA ALA A 435 28.00 18.90 36.56
C ALA A 435 27.93 19.35 38.04
#